data_665e546a06746d6f3eb257dc81293821
#
_entry.id   665e546a06746d6f3eb257dc81293821
#
_cell.length_a   1.000
_cell.length_b   1.000
_cell.length_c   1.000
_cell.angle_alpha   90.00
_cell.angle_beta   90.00
_cell.angle_gamma   90.00
#
_symmetry.space_group_name_H-M   'P 1'
#
loop_
_entity.id
_entity.type
_entity.pdbx_description
1 polymer ?
#
loop_
_entity_poly.entity_id
_entity_poly.type
_entity_poly.pdbx_seq_one_letter_code
_entity_poly.pdbx_strand_id
1 'polypeptide(L)'
;MLRALSRGTLPVRALPVRARRRRRVVLAAVVLAGVLLIVMLATGWAGGGNSGVTTVGGNSSTVVYQAGHRPLAPEFTGTTLTGSKLSFSSYRGKVVVLNFWGSWCVPCREEAPILAAVAGKYQPSGVSFLGVDVRDTTASALAFTHSFHVAYPSVIDQSSAITLDFTAKVPIAGTPTTLVVDRTGHIAGAVFGTVTYPGLTAIVAKVTAEGG
;
A
#
# COMPACT_ATOMS: atom_id res chain seq x y z
N MET A 1 -26.34 -94.53 -13.21
CA MET A 1 -26.42 -93.50 -14.27
C MET A 1 -26.08 -92.15 -13.67
N LEU A 2 -24.81 -91.68 -13.76
CA LEU A 2 -24.38 -90.38 -13.33
C LEU A 2 -23.80 -89.62 -14.51
N ARG A 3 -24.46 -88.50 -14.91
CA ARG A 3 -24.00 -87.61 -16.00
C ARG A 3 -23.02 -86.57 -15.39
N ALA A 4 -21.78 -86.58 -15.89
CA ALA A 4 -20.78 -85.59 -15.60
C ALA A 4 -21.07 -84.25 -16.27
N LEU A 5 -21.18 -83.17 -15.50
CA LEU A 5 -21.31 -81.82 -16.04
C LEU A 5 -19.89 -81.23 -16.31
N SER A 6 -19.60 -81.09 -17.59
CA SER A 6 -18.37 -80.42 -18.06
C SER A 6 -18.42 -78.92 -17.76
N ARG A 7 -17.44 -78.40 -16.97
CA ARG A 7 -17.19 -77.01 -16.75
C ARG A 7 -16.42 -76.41 -17.93
N GLY A 8 -17.06 -75.62 -18.72
CA GLY A 8 -16.43 -74.88 -19.81
C GLY A 8 -15.63 -73.68 -19.21
N THR A 9 -14.32 -73.75 -19.32
CA THR A 9 -13.42 -72.63 -19.03
C THR A 9 -13.36 -71.75 -20.26
N LEU A 10 -13.80 -70.45 -20.07
CA LEU A 10 -13.68 -69.43 -21.10
C LEU A 10 -12.21 -69.02 -21.30
N PRO A 11 -11.68 -68.85 -22.50
CA PRO A 11 -10.31 -68.47 -22.72
C PRO A 11 -10.13 -66.94 -22.43
N VAL A 12 -9.28 -66.61 -21.49
CA VAL A 12 -8.83 -65.26 -21.25
C VAL A 12 -7.98 -64.81 -22.44
N ARG A 13 -8.55 -63.96 -23.28
CA ARG A 13 -7.88 -63.44 -24.47
C ARG A 13 -6.83 -62.43 -24.05
N ALA A 14 -5.55 -62.81 -23.98
CA ALA A 14 -4.43 -61.94 -23.70
C ALA A 14 -4.26 -60.90 -24.82
N LEU A 15 -4.33 -59.61 -24.47
CA LEU A 15 -4.10 -58.52 -25.43
C LEU A 15 -2.65 -58.54 -25.95
N PRO A 16 -2.38 -58.28 -27.24
CA PRO A 16 -1.06 -58.33 -27.84
C PRO A 16 -0.14 -57.25 -27.19
N VAL A 17 1.12 -57.61 -26.92
CA VAL A 17 2.12 -56.79 -26.22
C VAL A 17 2.27 -55.39 -26.82
N ARG A 18 2.05 -55.20 -28.12
CA ARG A 18 2.07 -53.89 -28.80
C ARG A 18 0.93 -52.96 -28.36
N ALA A 19 -0.24 -53.47 -27.98
CA ALA A 19 -1.36 -52.65 -27.48
C ALA A 19 -1.10 -52.13 -26.05
N ARG A 20 -0.40 -52.93 -25.22
CA ARG A 20 0.00 -52.50 -23.85
C ARG A 20 1.05 -51.38 -23.91
N ARG A 21 2.00 -51.41 -24.85
CA ARG A 21 3.02 -50.35 -25.01
C ARG A 21 2.40 -49.05 -25.48
N ARG A 22 1.48 -49.07 -26.44
CA ARG A 22 0.75 -47.86 -26.91
C ARG A 22 -0.10 -47.26 -25.80
N ARG A 23 -0.82 -48.05 -25.00
CA ARG A 23 -1.59 -47.55 -23.86
C ARG A 23 -0.70 -46.85 -22.79
N ARG A 24 0.49 -47.40 -22.49
CA ARG A 24 1.44 -46.79 -21.55
C ARG A 24 1.99 -45.46 -22.06
N VAL A 25 2.28 -45.36 -23.35
CA VAL A 25 2.76 -44.10 -23.96
C VAL A 25 1.65 -43.06 -23.98
N VAL A 26 0.41 -43.41 -24.30
CA VAL A 26 -0.73 -42.48 -24.28
C VAL A 26 -1.03 -42.01 -22.84
N LEU A 27 -1.01 -42.91 -21.86
CA LEU A 27 -1.19 -42.54 -20.45
C LEU A 27 -0.09 -41.62 -19.95
N ALA A 28 1.17 -41.88 -20.29
CA ALA A 28 2.30 -41.00 -19.93
C ALA A 28 2.18 -39.60 -20.56
N ALA A 29 1.75 -39.51 -21.83
CA ALA A 29 1.53 -38.25 -22.52
C ALA A 29 0.38 -37.44 -21.89
N VAL A 30 -0.71 -38.08 -21.49
CA VAL A 30 -1.85 -37.43 -20.82
C VAL A 30 -1.47 -36.92 -19.43
N VAL A 31 -0.70 -37.71 -18.68
CA VAL A 31 -0.19 -37.27 -17.35
C VAL A 31 0.78 -36.09 -17.48
N LEU A 32 1.69 -36.13 -18.45
CA LEU A 32 2.62 -35.03 -18.73
C LEU A 32 1.86 -33.76 -19.15
N ALA A 33 0.87 -33.86 -20.01
CA ALA A 33 0.02 -32.74 -20.43
C ALA A 33 -0.78 -32.16 -19.23
N GLY A 34 -1.29 -33.03 -18.36
CA GLY A 34 -2.00 -32.63 -17.13
C GLY A 34 -1.09 -31.91 -16.16
N VAL A 35 0.14 -32.39 -15.94
CA VAL A 35 1.14 -31.74 -15.08
C VAL A 35 1.57 -30.39 -15.66
N LEU A 36 1.80 -30.29 -16.98
CA LEU A 36 2.10 -29.02 -17.65
C LEU A 36 0.95 -28.01 -17.53
N LEU A 37 -0.29 -28.48 -17.66
CA LEU A 37 -1.47 -27.61 -17.49
C LEU A 37 -1.59 -27.10 -16.04
N ILE A 38 -1.36 -27.96 -15.05
CA ILE A 38 -1.37 -27.58 -13.63
C ILE A 38 -0.25 -26.58 -13.32
N VAL A 39 0.96 -26.79 -13.87
CA VAL A 39 2.08 -25.85 -13.71
C VAL A 39 1.78 -24.52 -14.40
N MET A 40 1.20 -24.52 -15.60
CA MET A 40 0.77 -23.30 -16.30
C MET A 40 -0.33 -22.55 -15.54
N LEU A 41 -1.31 -23.26 -14.94
CA LEU A 41 -2.34 -22.65 -14.11
C LEU A 41 -1.78 -22.12 -12.77
N ALA A 42 -0.83 -22.81 -12.17
CA ALA A 42 -0.17 -22.39 -10.93
C ALA A 42 0.76 -21.18 -11.16
N THR A 43 1.46 -21.09 -12.31
CA THR A 43 2.32 -19.94 -12.63
C THR A 43 1.54 -18.74 -13.21
N GLY A 44 0.38 -18.98 -13.84
CA GLY A 44 -0.49 -17.92 -14.38
C GLY A 44 -1.27 -17.14 -13.31
N TRP A 45 -1.38 -17.64 -12.08
CA TRP A 45 -2.08 -16.95 -10.99
C TRP A 45 -1.16 -16.17 -10.04
N ALA A 46 0.13 -16.14 -10.31
CA ALA A 46 1.08 -15.27 -9.58
C ALA A 46 1.13 -13.84 -10.12
N GLY A 47 0.08 -13.37 -10.81
CA GLY A 47 -0.19 -11.97 -11.15
C GLY A 47 -0.77 -11.22 -9.95
N GLY A 48 -0.14 -11.34 -8.77
CA GLY A 48 -0.43 -10.53 -7.59
C GLY A 48 0.01 -9.10 -7.85
N GLY A 49 -0.92 -8.15 -7.78
CA GLY A 49 -0.61 -6.74 -7.78
C GLY A 49 0.49 -6.44 -6.77
N ASN A 50 1.63 -5.99 -7.27
CA ASN A 50 2.79 -5.63 -6.46
C ASN A 50 2.52 -4.31 -5.71
N SER A 51 1.68 -4.36 -4.68
CA SER A 51 1.72 -3.37 -3.62
C SER A 51 2.97 -3.71 -2.80
N GLY A 52 4.09 -3.06 -3.13
CA GLY A 52 5.32 -3.23 -2.39
C GLY A 52 5.16 -2.70 -0.98
N VAL A 53 4.74 -3.56 -0.04
CA VAL A 53 4.80 -3.26 1.39
C VAL A 53 6.25 -3.49 1.82
N THR A 54 7.01 -2.43 1.95
CA THR A 54 8.35 -2.49 2.53
C THR A 54 8.22 -2.14 4.01
N THR A 55 8.32 -3.13 4.88
CA THR A 55 8.44 -2.91 6.33
C THR A 55 9.86 -2.38 6.61
N VAL A 56 9.98 -1.12 6.95
CA VAL A 56 11.24 -0.56 7.47
C VAL A 56 11.22 -0.78 8.98
N GLY A 57 12.24 -1.42 9.53
CA GLY A 57 12.32 -1.83 10.93
C GLY A 57 12.08 -0.67 11.90
N GLY A 58 11.25 -0.93 12.93
CA GLY A 58 10.74 0.02 13.93
C GLY A 58 9.22 -0.12 14.05
N ASN A 59 8.60 0.71 14.88
CA ASN A 59 7.14 0.75 15.09
C ASN A 59 6.36 1.39 13.91
N SER A 60 6.92 1.40 12.69
CA SER A 60 6.30 1.99 11.50
C SER A 60 6.27 1.01 10.33
N SER A 61 5.19 1.07 9.54
CA SER A 61 5.07 0.36 8.26
C SER A 61 4.97 1.36 7.11
N THR A 62 5.64 1.05 6.00
CA THR A 62 5.66 1.91 4.81
C THR A 62 5.05 1.17 3.63
N VAL A 63 4.14 1.82 2.94
CA VAL A 63 3.54 1.36 1.69
C VAL A 63 3.89 2.35 0.59
N VAL A 64 4.41 1.87 -0.54
CA VAL A 64 4.65 2.68 -1.74
C VAL A 64 3.80 2.12 -2.87
N TYR A 65 2.91 2.94 -3.40
CA TYR A 65 2.01 2.57 -4.49
C TYR A 65 2.68 2.79 -5.85
N GLN A 66 2.52 1.82 -6.75
CA GLN A 66 3.00 1.97 -8.13
C GLN A 66 2.14 2.98 -8.90
N ALA A 67 2.75 3.69 -9.84
CA ALA A 67 2.01 4.55 -10.78
C ALA A 67 0.89 3.75 -11.47
N GLY A 68 -0.31 4.34 -11.59
CA GLY A 68 -1.50 3.67 -12.12
C GLY A 68 -2.32 2.86 -11.12
N HIS A 69 -1.79 2.60 -9.89
CA HIS A 69 -2.52 1.90 -8.81
C HIS A 69 -2.64 2.75 -7.54
N ARG A 70 -2.37 4.04 -7.64
CA ARG A 70 -2.43 4.98 -6.52
C ARG A 70 -3.88 5.36 -6.22
N PRO A 71 -4.34 5.28 -4.96
CA PRO A 71 -5.67 5.78 -4.62
C PRO A 71 -5.71 7.31 -4.72
N LEU A 72 -6.82 7.85 -5.22
CA LEU A 72 -7.04 9.29 -5.25
C LEU A 72 -7.22 9.80 -3.81
N ALA A 73 -6.46 10.84 -3.44
CA ALA A 73 -6.59 11.51 -2.15
C ALA A 73 -7.96 12.23 -2.09
N PRO A 74 -8.70 12.11 -0.97
CA PRO A 74 -9.91 12.88 -0.76
C PRO A 74 -9.67 14.39 -0.81
N GLU A 75 -10.63 15.14 -1.36
CA GLU A 75 -10.63 16.59 -1.27
C GLU A 75 -11.23 17.03 0.07
N PHE A 76 -10.64 18.05 0.65
CA PHE A 76 -11.17 18.66 1.87
C PHE A 76 -10.93 20.16 1.90
N THR A 77 -11.71 20.85 2.70
CA THR A 77 -11.50 22.24 3.08
C THR A 77 -11.52 22.33 4.61
N GLY A 78 -10.74 23.23 5.17
CA GLY A 78 -10.72 23.39 6.60
C GLY A 78 -10.18 24.76 7.03
N THR A 79 -10.16 24.97 8.33
CA THR A 79 -9.56 26.14 8.94
C THR A 79 -8.18 25.74 9.50
N THR A 80 -7.17 26.51 9.18
CA THR A 80 -5.81 26.28 9.70
C THR A 80 -5.71 26.71 11.17
N LEU A 81 -4.64 26.31 11.85
CA LEU A 81 -4.34 26.74 13.23
C LEU A 81 -4.24 28.29 13.37
N THR A 82 -3.91 28.99 12.27
CA THR A 82 -3.85 30.45 12.23
C THR A 82 -5.17 31.12 11.83
N GLY A 83 -6.25 30.35 11.67
CA GLY A 83 -7.59 30.86 11.35
C GLY A 83 -7.87 31.04 9.85
N SER A 84 -6.89 30.81 8.97
CA SER A 84 -7.08 30.95 7.52
C SER A 84 -7.86 29.77 6.95
N LYS A 85 -8.62 30.00 5.89
CA LYS A 85 -9.26 28.91 5.11
C LYS A 85 -8.22 28.27 4.18
N LEU A 86 -8.25 26.95 4.12
CA LEU A 86 -7.40 26.14 3.25
C LEU A 86 -8.24 25.10 2.51
N SER A 87 -8.00 24.97 1.20
CA SER A 87 -8.55 23.89 0.38
C SER A 87 -7.41 23.00 -0.11
N PHE A 88 -7.55 21.69 0.03
CA PHE A 88 -6.54 20.74 -0.44
C PHE A 88 -6.38 20.79 -1.97
N SER A 89 -7.45 21.14 -2.70
CA SER A 89 -7.40 21.34 -4.15
C SER A 89 -6.41 22.42 -4.61
N SER A 90 -6.07 23.40 -3.72
CA SER A 90 -5.06 24.44 -4.04
C SER A 90 -3.62 23.90 -4.15
N TYR A 91 -3.42 22.64 -3.78
CA TYR A 91 -2.14 21.94 -3.90
C TYR A 91 -2.03 21.07 -5.16
N ARG A 92 -3.03 21.06 -6.04
CA ARG A 92 -2.95 20.35 -7.32
C ARG A 92 -1.74 20.81 -8.13
N GLY A 93 -1.07 19.90 -8.81
CA GLY A 93 0.19 20.16 -9.52
C GLY A 93 1.45 20.13 -8.66
N LYS A 94 1.30 19.99 -7.33
CA LYS A 94 2.44 19.88 -6.40
C LYS A 94 2.51 18.49 -5.78
N VAL A 95 3.71 18.07 -5.43
CA VAL A 95 3.89 16.94 -4.51
C VAL A 95 3.59 17.44 -3.10
N VAL A 96 2.74 16.72 -2.37
CA VAL A 96 2.32 17.09 -1.01
C VAL A 96 2.70 16.01 -0.02
N VAL A 97 3.39 16.39 1.05
CA VAL A 97 3.56 15.57 2.26
C VAL A 97 2.47 15.98 3.24
N LEU A 98 1.52 15.06 3.47
CA LEU A 98 0.37 15.27 4.36
C LEU A 98 0.57 14.43 5.63
N ASN A 99 0.70 15.09 6.78
CA ASN A 99 0.95 14.44 8.06
C ASN A 99 -0.27 14.58 9.00
N PHE A 100 -0.79 13.44 9.47
CA PHE A 100 -1.84 13.37 10.49
C PHE A 100 -1.19 13.26 11.86
N TRP A 101 -1.45 14.24 12.72
CA TRP A 101 -0.75 14.40 14.00
C TRP A 101 -1.66 15.00 15.09
N GLY A 102 -1.16 15.08 16.32
CA GLY A 102 -1.77 15.81 17.42
C GLY A 102 -0.72 16.12 18.48
N SER A 103 -0.88 17.20 19.23
CA SER A 103 0.09 17.59 20.30
C SER A 103 0.15 16.58 21.45
N TRP A 104 -0.92 15.84 21.67
CA TRP A 104 -1.07 14.77 22.65
C TRP A 104 -0.35 13.47 22.27
N CYS A 105 0.03 13.33 21.00
CA CYS A 105 0.63 12.14 20.42
C CYS A 105 2.14 12.11 20.69
N VAL A 106 2.63 11.22 21.54
CA VAL A 106 4.07 11.13 21.89
C VAL A 106 4.93 10.81 20.66
N PRO A 107 4.63 9.81 19.81
CA PRO A 107 5.43 9.55 18.61
C PRO A 107 5.45 10.74 17.62
N CYS A 108 4.39 11.57 17.59
CA CYS A 108 4.36 12.76 16.75
C CYS A 108 5.41 13.79 17.16
N ARG A 109 5.72 13.87 18.46
CA ARG A 109 6.81 14.75 18.99
C ARG A 109 8.17 14.25 18.54
N GLU A 110 8.35 12.95 18.44
CA GLU A 110 9.60 12.32 17.98
C GLU A 110 9.86 12.59 16.49
N GLU A 111 8.82 12.57 15.66
CA GLU A 111 8.96 12.79 14.22
C GLU A 111 8.95 14.26 13.79
N ALA A 112 8.40 15.17 14.60
CA ALA A 112 8.25 16.58 14.23
C ALA A 112 9.56 17.25 13.78
N PRO A 113 10.73 17.04 14.43
CA PRO A 113 12.01 17.57 13.95
C PRO A 113 12.42 16.98 12.59
N ILE A 114 12.08 15.70 12.34
CA ILE A 114 12.39 15.03 11.08
C ILE A 114 11.55 15.64 9.96
N LEU A 115 10.25 15.80 10.18
CA LEU A 115 9.34 16.45 9.23
C LEU A 115 9.77 17.89 8.92
N ALA A 116 10.15 18.67 9.96
CA ALA A 116 10.66 20.02 9.77
C ALA A 116 11.93 20.05 8.91
N ALA A 117 12.88 19.13 9.16
CA ALA A 117 14.11 19.02 8.38
C ALA A 117 13.85 18.62 6.91
N VAL A 118 12.94 17.65 6.67
CA VAL A 118 12.56 17.24 5.33
C VAL A 118 11.81 18.37 4.60
N ALA A 119 10.94 19.10 5.30
CA ALA A 119 10.27 20.28 4.76
C ALA A 119 11.26 21.34 4.32
N GLY A 120 12.22 21.71 5.19
CA GLY A 120 13.28 22.67 4.86
C GLY A 120 14.09 22.28 3.62
N LYS A 121 14.33 20.98 3.41
CA LYS A 121 15.04 20.46 2.24
C LYS A 121 14.22 20.54 0.94
N TYR A 122 12.93 20.20 0.98
CA TYR A 122 12.15 19.96 -0.26
C TYR A 122 11.19 21.10 -0.61
N GLN A 123 10.79 21.97 0.32
CA GLN A 123 9.97 23.15 0.01
C GLN A 123 10.58 24.06 -1.07
N PRO A 124 11.90 24.34 -1.08
CA PRO A 124 12.52 25.10 -2.17
C PRO A 124 12.40 24.43 -3.54
N SER A 125 12.22 23.11 -3.58
CA SER A 125 12.00 22.32 -4.79
C SER A 125 10.51 22.18 -5.18
N GLY A 126 9.61 22.93 -4.54
CA GLY A 126 8.17 22.97 -4.84
C GLY A 126 7.35 21.85 -4.19
N VAL A 127 7.92 21.06 -3.26
CA VAL A 127 7.14 20.12 -2.45
C VAL A 127 6.43 20.89 -1.35
N SER A 128 5.13 20.67 -1.21
CA SER A 128 4.34 21.26 -0.15
C SER A 128 4.23 20.33 1.07
N PHE A 129 4.19 20.90 2.25
CA PHE A 129 3.93 20.18 3.50
C PHE A 129 2.65 20.71 4.13
N LEU A 130 1.83 19.81 4.65
CA LEU A 130 0.54 20.12 5.24
C LEU A 130 0.28 19.18 6.43
N GLY A 131 -0.13 19.71 7.56
CA GLY A 131 -0.57 18.96 8.72
C GLY A 131 -2.10 18.83 8.76
N VAL A 132 -2.58 17.73 9.32
CA VAL A 132 -3.96 17.54 9.78
C VAL A 132 -3.88 17.33 11.29
N ASP A 133 -4.33 18.33 12.05
CA ASP A 133 -4.31 18.34 13.51
C ASP A 133 -5.58 17.65 14.03
N VAL A 134 -5.41 16.43 14.52
CA VAL A 134 -6.50 15.51 14.85
C VAL A 134 -6.88 15.58 16.32
N ARG A 135 -8.15 15.91 16.62
CA ARG A 135 -8.70 15.90 17.99
C ARG A 135 -7.87 16.67 19.00
N ASP A 136 -7.39 17.84 18.64
CA ASP A 136 -6.54 18.65 19.49
C ASP A 136 -7.17 20.01 19.77
N THR A 137 -6.66 20.71 20.79
CA THR A 137 -7.03 22.11 20.99
C THR A 137 -6.09 23.00 20.18
N THR A 138 -6.64 24.07 19.61
CA THR A 138 -5.82 25.03 18.82
C THR A 138 -4.64 25.56 19.63
N ALA A 139 -4.83 25.82 20.95
CA ALA A 139 -3.76 26.31 21.81
C ALA A 139 -2.62 25.29 21.96
N SER A 140 -2.94 24.01 22.20
CA SER A 140 -1.94 22.94 22.33
C SER A 140 -1.23 22.68 21.00
N ALA A 141 -1.98 22.67 19.89
CA ALA A 141 -1.45 22.51 18.55
C ALA A 141 -0.49 23.67 18.16
N LEU A 142 -0.84 24.91 18.46
CA LEU A 142 0.05 26.07 18.25
C LEU A 142 1.32 26.00 19.11
N ALA A 143 1.20 25.62 20.40
CA ALA A 143 2.35 25.41 21.24
C ALA A 143 3.29 24.33 20.72
N PHE A 144 2.74 23.23 20.20
CA PHE A 144 3.49 22.15 19.56
C PHE A 144 4.23 22.66 18.31
N THR A 145 3.52 23.29 17.36
CA THR A 145 4.14 23.78 16.12
C THR A 145 5.24 24.78 16.38
N HIS A 146 5.08 25.64 17.38
CA HIS A 146 6.11 26.58 17.83
C HIS A 146 7.34 25.84 18.43
N SER A 147 7.11 24.88 19.32
CA SER A 147 8.19 24.17 20.03
C SER A 147 9.03 23.30 19.09
N PHE A 148 8.42 22.73 18.06
CA PHE A 148 9.08 21.86 17.06
C PHE A 148 9.43 22.57 15.75
N HIS A 149 9.27 23.91 15.69
CA HIS A 149 9.58 24.72 14.51
C HIS A 149 8.89 24.24 13.23
N VAL A 150 7.63 23.78 13.35
CA VAL A 150 6.81 23.35 12.21
C VAL A 150 6.37 24.60 11.43
N ALA A 151 6.99 24.84 10.27
CA ALA A 151 6.77 26.05 9.47
C ALA A 151 5.66 25.91 8.41
N TYR A 152 5.10 24.73 8.25
CA TYR A 152 4.03 24.48 7.28
C TYR A 152 2.64 24.54 7.96
N PRO A 153 1.57 24.89 7.19
CA PRO A 153 0.23 24.99 7.75
C PRO A 153 -0.31 23.65 8.22
N SER A 154 -1.16 23.68 9.24
CA SER A 154 -1.96 22.55 9.68
C SER A 154 -3.43 22.91 9.72
N VAL A 155 -4.30 22.02 9.22
CA VAL A 155 -5.75 22.15 9.25
C VAL A 155 -6.29 21.46 10.49
N ILE A 156 -7.25 22.09 11.16
CA ILE A 156 -7.91 21.57 12.35
C ILE A 156 -8.91 20.49 11.92
N ASP A 157 -8.77 19.27 12.45
CA ASP A 157 -9.68 18.12 12.24
C ASP A 157 -10.23 17.61 13.58
N GLN A 158 -10.94 18.47 14.31
CA GLN A 158 -11.47 18.19 15.65
C GLN A 158 -12.44 17.00 15.64
N SER A 159 -13.24 16.85 14.60
CA SER A 159 -14.22 15.77 14.45
C SER A 159 -13.62 14.49 13.87
N SER A 160 -12.38 14.51 13.41
CA SER A 160 -11.73 13.46 12.62
C SER A 160 -12.41 13.21 11.26
N ALA A 161 -13.17 14.16 10.72
CA ALA A 161 -13.86 13.97 9.44
C ALA A 161 -12.88 13.82 8.27
N ILE A 162 -11.84 14.69 8.21
CA ILE A 162 -10.78 14.59 7.19
C ILE A 162 -10.06 13.26 7.34
N THR A 163 -9.67 12.89 8.56
CA THR A 163 -8.98 11.62 8.84
C THR A 163 -9.81 10.41 8.39
N LEU A 164 -11.11 10.41 8.62
CA LEU A 164 -12.02 9.32 8.22
C LEU A 164 -12.14 9.20 6.68
N ASP A 165 -12.22 10.33 5.96
CA ASP A 165 -12.25 10.33 4.50
C ASP A 165 -10.98 9.70 3.92
N PHE A 166 -9.82 10.01 4.49
CA PHE A 166 -8.56 9.37 4.10
C PHE A 166 -8.47 7.91 4.51
N THR A 167 -9.04 7.52 5.65
CA THR A 167 -9.09 6.12 6.11
C THR A 167 -9.87 5.23 5.13
N ALA A 168 -10.84 5.78 4.41
CA ALA A 168 -11.56 5.06 3.35
C ALA A 168 -10.67 4.75 2.11
N LYS A 169 -9.50 5.37 1.98
CA LYS A 169 -8.55 5.20 0.87
C LYS A 169 -7.29 4.44 1.26
N VAL A 170 -6.77 4.71 2.46
CA VAL A 170 -5.60 4.05 3.03
C VAL A 170 -5.87 3.77 4.51
N PRO A 171 -5.40 2.63 5.07
CA PRO A 171 -5.78 2.20 6.42
C PRO A 171 -5.11 3.05 7.52
N ILE A 172 -5.54 4.30 7.70
CA ILE A 172 -5.05 5.18 8.78
C ILE A 172 -5.61 4.66 10.12
N ALA A 173 -4.79 3.90 10.86
CA ALA A 173 -5.17 3.34 12.15
C ALA A 173 -4.98 4.32 13.32
N GLY A 174 -4.23 5.43 13.11
CA GLY A 174 -3.94 6.42 14.14
C GLY A 174 -2.87 7.43 13.71
N THR A 175 -2.45 8.22 14.68
CA THR A 175 -1.36 9.20 14.54
C THR A 175 -0.07 8.68 15.19
N PRO A 176 1.11 8.98 14.60
CA PRO A 176 1.27 9.69 13.34
C PRO A 176 1.02 8.81 12.13
N THR A 177 0.55 9.43 11.06
CA THR A 177 0.53 8.85 9.72
C THR A 177 0.94 9.92 8.72
N THR A 178 1.88 9.60 7.83
CA THR A 178 2.36 10.52 6.81
C THR A 178 2.09 9.96 5.42
N LEU A 179 1.40 10.72 4.59
CA LEU A 179 1.12 10.39 3.19
C LEU A 179 1.97 11.28 2.27
N VAL A 180 2.43 10.72 1.16
CA VAL A 180 3.02 11.48 0.06
C VAL A 180 2.06 11.41 -1.12
N VAL A 181 1.54 12.56 -1.51
CA VAL A 181 0.57 12.72 -2.60
C VAL A 181 1.30 13.31 -3.82
N ASP A 182 1.09 12.72 -4.98
CA ASP A 182 1.69 13.17 -6.23
C ASP A 182 0.99 14.41 -6.84
N ARG A 183 1.55 14.96 -7.92
CA ARG A 183 1.03 16.17 -8.60
C ARG A 183 -0.38 16.00 -9.15
N THR A 184 -0.80 14.78 -9.41
CA THR A 184 -2.16 14.47 -9.92
C THR A 184 -3.17 14.27 -8.78
N GLY A 185 -2.69 14.32 -7.52
CA GLY A 185 -3.50 14.17 -6.31
C GLY A 185 -3.71 12.73 -5.89
N HIS A 186 -2.89 11.79 -6.34
CA HIS A 186 -2.96 10.41 -5.91
C HIS A 186 -1.92 10.11 -4.81
N ILE A 187 -2.29 9.26 -3.87
CA ILE A 187 -1.43 8.85 -2.76
C ILE A 187 -0.35 7.90 -3.30
N ALA A 188 0.88 8.38 -3.38
CA ALA A 188 2.03 7.62 -3.88
C ALA A 188 2.73 6.81 -2.79
N GLY A 189 2.66 7.26 -1.54
CA GLY A 189 3.23 6.55 -0.40
C GLY A 189 2.51 6.86 0.89
N ALA A 190 2.58 5.93 1.84
CA ALA A 190 2.03 6.06 3.19
C ALA A 190 3.02 5.48 4.21
N VAL A 191 3.27 6.20 5.29
CA VAL A 191 4.03 5.76 6.45
C VAL A 191 3.06 5.76 7.64
N PHE A 192 2.81 4.60 8.20
CA PHE A 192 1.99 4.42 9.39
C PHE A 192 2.92 4.29 10.61
N GLY A 193 2.83 5.21 11.55
CA GLY A 193 3.80 5.40 12.63
C GLY A 193 4.86 6.45 12.30
N THR A 194 5.89 6.54 13.14
CA THR A 194 6.93 7.57 13.07
C THR A 194 7.75 7.47 11.78
N VAL A 195 7.90 8.58 11.07
CA VAL A 195 8.78 8.65 9.90
C VAL A 195 10.26 8.65 10.31
N THR A 196 11.11 8.12 9.41
CA THR A 196 12.56 8.33 9.50
C THR A 196 13.00 9.32 8.40
N TYR A 197 14.05 10.09 8.65
CA TYR A 197 14.57 11.01 7.64
C TYR A 197 14.91 10.33 6.31
N PRO A 198 15.69 9.20 6.27
CA PRO A 198 15.98 8.52 5.01
C PRO A 198 14.73 7.91 4.37
N GLY A 199 13.80 7.36 5.16
CA GLY A 199 12.58 6.74 4.64
C GLY A 199 11.66 7.76 3.94
N LEU A 200 11.38 8.89 4.61
CA LEU A 200 10.54 9.92 4.02
C LEU A 200 11.20 10.60 2.82
N THR A 201 12.51 10.92 2.91
CA THR A 201 13.24 11.53 1.79
C THR A 201 13.28 10.63 0.56
N ALA A 202 13.40 9.31 0.72
CA ALA A 202 13.38 8.36 -0.40
C ALA A 202 12.05 8.40 -1.15
N ILE A 203 10.90 8.41 -0.41
CA ILE A 203 9.57 8.48 -1.04
C ILE A 203 9.38 9.82 -1.73
N VAL A 204 9.69 10.94 -1.04
CA VAL A 204 9.52 12.29 -1.59
C VAL A 204 10.39 12.47 -2.83
N ALA A 205 11.67 12.06 -2.81
CA ALA A 205 12.56 12.15 -3.96
C ALA A 205 12.02 11.36 -5.16
N LYS A 206 11.58 10.12 -4.93
CA LYS A 206 10.99 9.28 -5.98
C LYS A 206 9.78 9.96 -6.63
N VAL A 207 8.80 10.40 -5.83
CA VAL A 207 7.56 11.01 -6.32
C VAL A 207 7.82 12.34 -7.03
N THR A 208 8.81 13.11 -6.55
CA THR A 208 9.21 14.38 -7.18
C THR A 208 9.84 14.15 -8.56
N ALA A 209 10.64 13.09 -8.72
CA ALA A 209 11.29 12.75 -9.99
C ALA A 209 10.33 12.21 -11.06
N GLU A 210 9.19 11.64 -10.67
CA GLU A 210 8.20 11.07 -11.60
C GLU A 210 7.43 12.12 -12.43
N GLY A 211 7.54 13.38 -12.11
CA GLY A 211 6.77 14.48 -12.74
C GLY A 211 7.64 15.56 -13.39
N GLY A 212 8.92 15.22 -13.67
CA GLY A 212 9.84 16.06 -14.44
C GLY A 212 9.76 15.77 -15.94
#